data_bb0b99e24cd4850a55e4087f1146fa79
#
_entry.id   bb0b99e24cd4850a55e4087f1146fa79
#
_cell.length_a   1.000
_cell.length_b   1.000
_cell.length_c   1.000
_cell.angle_alpha   90.00
_cell.angle_beta   90.00
_cell.angle_gamma   90.00
#
_symmetry.space_group_name_H-M   'P 1'
#
loop_
_entity.id
_entity.type
_entity.pdbx_description
1 polymer ?
#
loop_
_entity_poly.entity_id
_entity_poly.type
_entity_poly.pdbx_seq_one_letter_code
_entity_poly.pdbx_strand_id
1 'polypeptide(L)'
;MALTRRKKRRIRRIILAVLGIIICIAAVISLPTVMKVLKLRNEAVAIAAKSKADDFKSTQTTVAYDSKGSVLLTMRASKDMYYVTYSEIPQVIKDAFVVTEDKKFYSHKGIDYFSILRAILANQKSDEIEQGASTITQQLARNVYLKQEVTWDRKITEMFLARELEKKYSKQQILEFYINNIYFANGYYGIEAAARGYFSKGVS
;
A
#
# COMPACT_ATOMS: atom_id res chain seq x y z
N MET A 1 38.05 19.76 -44.63
CA MET A 1 37.63 18.89 -45.76
C MET A 1 36.17 18.48 -45.56
N ALA A 2 35.23 19.02 -46.34
CA ALA A 2 33.78 18.78 -46.12
C ALA A 2 33.38 17.40 -46.68
N LEU A 3 32.69 16.60 -45.87
CA LEU A 3 32.15 15.29 -46.25
C LEU A 3 31.17 15.44 -47.44
N THR A 4 31.33 14.65 -48.51
CA THR A 4 30.41 14.65 -49.66
C THR A 4 29.00 14.23 -49.23
N ARG A 5 27.93 14.72 -49.87
CA ARG A 5 26.51 14.42 -49.54
C ARG A 5 26.22 12.90 -49.47
N ARG A 6 26.88 12.10 -50.32
CA ARG A 6 26.76 10.62 -50.31
C ARG A 6 27.34 10.01 -49.02
N LYS A 7 28.49 10.48 -48.53
CA LYS A 7 29.14 10.01 -47.32
C LYS A 7 28.31 10.37 -46.07
N LYS A 8 27.72 11.58 -46.01
CA LYS A 8 26.79 11.99 -44.96
C LYS A 8 25.53 11.09 -44.91
N ARG A 9 24.93 10.76 -46.06
CA ARG A 9 23.76 9.85 -46.11
C ARG A 9 24.11 8.42 -45.66
N ARG A 10 25.29 7.90 -46.02
CA ARG A 10 25.75 6.56 -45.58
C ARG A 10 25.99 6.52 -44.09
N ILE A 11 26.64 7.51 -43.51
CA ILE A 11 26.87 7.64 -42.07
C ILE A 11 25.53 7.71 -41.33
N ARG A 12 24.58 8.54 -41.80
CA ARG A 12 23.24 8.61 -41.17
C ARG A 12 22.50 7.28 -41.20
N ARG A 13 22.58 6.50 -42.29
CA ARG A 13 21.97 5.15 -42.34
C ARG A 13 22.61 4.17 -41.36
N ILE A 14 23.95 4.21 -41.23
CA ILE A 14 24.69 3.39 -40.27
C ILE A 14 24.28 3.75 -38.84
N ILE A 15 24.22 5.04 -38.49
CA ILE A 15 23.78 5.51 -37.15
C ILE A 15 22.35 5.04 -36.87
N LEU A 16 21.43 5.18 -37.83
CA LEU A 16 20.05 4.72 -37.64
C LEU A 16 19.95 3.19 -37.45
N ALA A 17 20.75 2.41 -38.20
CA ALA A 17 20.83 0.98 -38.06
C ALA A 17 21.36 0.56 -36.68
N VAL A 18 22.46 1.21 -36.24
CA VAL A 18 23.04 0.97 -34.90
C VAL A 18 22.05 1.33 -33.79
N LEU A 19 21.38 2.49 -33.89
CA LEU A 19 20.31 2.87 -32.95
C LEU A 19 19.16 1.85 -32.93
N GLY A 20 18.73 1.36 -34.08
CA GLY A 20 17.73 0.32 -34.22
C GLY A 20 18.13 -0.98 -33.47
N ILE A 21 19.38 -1.41 -33.66
CA ILE A 21 19.95 -2.59 -32.99
C ILE A 21 19.97 -2.37 -31.46
N ILE A 22 20.42 -1.21 -30.99
CA ILE A 22 20.45 -0.87 -29.55
C ILE A 22 19.03 -0.91 -28.96
N ILE A 23 18.04 -0.34 -29.64
CA ILE A 23 16.64 -0.37 -29.21
C ILE A 23 16.10 -1.81 -29.14
N CYS A 24 16.39 -2.64 -30.16
CA CYS A 24 15.99 -4.05 -30.16
C CYS A 24 16.62 -4.82 -29.00
N ILE A 25 17.91 -4.63 -28.75
CA ILE A 25 18.62 -5.27 -27.62
C ILE A 25 18.00 -4.82 -26.29
N ALA A 26 17.78 -3.53 -26.13
CA ALA A 26 17.15 -2.98 -24.92
C ALA A 26 15.72 -3.54 -24.72
N ALA A 27 14.94 -3.67 -25.78
CA ALA A 27 13.61 -4.28 -25.74
C ALA A 27 13.66 -5.75 -25.32
N VAL A 28 14.58 -6.54 -25.88
CA VAL A 28 14.73 -7.97 -25.51
C VAL A 28 15.16 -8.13 -24.06
N ILE A 29 16.09 -7.30 -23.57
CA ILE A 29 16.55 -7.34 -22.18
C ILE A 29 15.43 -6.91 -21.20
N SER A 30 14.63 -5.91 -21.56
CA SER A 30 13.55 -5.41 -20.69
C SER A 30 12.29 -6.28 -20.70
N LEU A 31 12.06 -7.09 -21.74
CA LEU A 31 10.85 -7.88 -21.91
C LEU A 31 10.51 -8.79 -20.70
N PRO A 32 11.46 -9.56 -20.14
CA PRO A 32 11.17 -10.40 -18.96
C PRO A 32 10.71 -9.58 -17.75
N THR A 33 11.32 -8.42 -17.52
CA THR A 33 10.94 -7.51 -16.43
C THR A 33 9.53 -6.94 -16.64
N VAL A 34 9.21 -6.51 -17.86
CA VAL A 34 7.87 -6.01 -18.21
C VAL A 34 6.82 -7.12 -18.03
N MET A 35 7.09 -8.34 -18.51
CA MET A 35 6.19 -9.48 -18.31
C MET A 35 5.97 -9.81 -16.85
N LYS A 36 7.02 -9.75 -16.02
CA LYS A 36 6.94 -9.94 -14.58
C LYS A 36 6.05 -8.88 -13.93
N VAL A 37 6.25 -7.61 -14.24
CA VAL A 37 5.43 -6.50 -13.70
C VAL A 37 3.96 -6.64 -14.11
N LEU A 38 3.69 -7.02 -15.36
CA LEU A 38 2.32 -7.28 -15.83
C LEU A 38 1.67 -8.45 -15.08
N LYS A 39 2.41 -9.52 -14.79
CA LYS A 39 1.94 -10.63 -13.97
C LYS A 39 1.55 -10.16 -12.56
N LEU A 40 2.44 -9.45 -11.87
CA LEU A 40 2.18 -8.90 -10.53
C LEU A 40 0.98 -7.95 -10.51
N ARG A 41 0.83 -7.12 -11.54
CA ARG A 41 -0.36 -6.29 -11.72
C ARG A 41 -1.64 -7.11 -11.84
N ASN A 42 -1.64 -8.16 -12.68
CA ASN A 42 -2.81 -9.01 -12.87
C ASN A 42 -3.19 -9.76 -11.57
N GLU A 43 -2.22 -10.20 -10.79
CA GLU A 43 -2.44 -10.77 -9.46
C GLU A 43 -3.09 -9.76 -8.52
N ALA A 44 -2.60 -8.52 -8.47
CA ALA A 44 -3.18 -7.44 -7.67
C ALA A 44 -4.63 -7.12 -8.08
N VAL A 45 -4.92 -7.06 -9.38
CA VAL A 45 -6.28 -6.87 -9.91
C VAL A 45 -7.20 -8.01 -9.49
N ALA A 46 -6.72 -9.27 -9.57
CA ALA A 46 -7.50 -10.44 -9.17
C ALA A 46 -7.82 -10.44 -7.66
N ILE A 47 -6.86 -10.05 -6.82
CA ILE A 47 -7.07 -9.89 -5.37
C ILE A 47 -8.12 -8.81 -5.11
N ALA A 48 -7.96 -7.61 -5.69
CA ALA A 48 -8.90 -6.51 -5.51
C ALA A 48 -10.33 -6.85 -6.00
N ALA A 49 -10.45 -7.56 -7.11
CA ALA A 49 -11.75 -7.99 -7.65
C ALA A 49 -12.49 -8.89 -6.65
N LYS A 50 -11.78 -9.81 -6.00
CA LYS A 50 -12.33 -10.73 -5.00
C LYS A 50 -12.55 -10.10 -3.63
N SER A 51 -11.87 -8.99 -3.32
CA SER A 51 -11.96 -8.35 -2.00
C SER A 51 -13.39 -7.94 -1.64
N LYS A 52 -13.77 -8.14 -0.38
CA LYS A 52 -15.06 -7.73 0.19
C LYS A 52 -14.82 -6.85 1.41
N ALA A 53 -15.79 -6.00 1.77
CA ALA A 53 -15.70 -5.19 2.98
C ALA A 53 -15.54 -6.05 4.25
N ASP A 54 -16.10 -7.25 4.23
CA ASP A 54 -16.02 -8.21 5.35
C ASP A 54 -14.62 -8.79 5.54
N ASP A 55 -13.75 -8.81 4.51
CA ASP A 55 -12.35 -9.25 4.65
C ASP A 55 -11.60 -8.39 5.68
N PHE A 56 -11.97 -7.12 5.78
CA PHE A 56 -11.36 -6.18 6.74
C PHE A 56 -11.93 -6.29 8.16
N LYS A 57 -12.97 -7.12 8.35
CA LYS A 57 -13.67 -7.37 9.63
C LYS A 57 -13.47 -8.78 10.15
N SER A 58 -12.80 -9.65 9.41
CA SER A 58 -12.84 -11.12 9.57
C SER A 58 -12.13 -11.69 10.80
N THR A 59 -11.39 -10.90 11.55
CA THR A 59 -10.57 -11.37 12.68
C THR A 59 -10.94 -10.74 14.01
N GLN A 60 -12.24 -10.52 14.25
CA GLN A 60 -12.69 -9.88 15.49
C GLN A 60 -12.59 -10.81 16.71
N THR A 61 -12.26 -10.21 17.85
CA THR A 61 -12.31 -10.86 19.15
C THR A 61 -13.76 -11.20 19.52
N THR A 62 -14.02 -12.44 19.90
CA THR A 62 -15.35 -12.87 20.34
C THR A 62 -15.58 -12.46 21.78
N VAL A 63 -16.63 -11.69 22.02
CA VAL A 63 -17.05 -11.27 23.35
C VAL A 63 -18.43 -11.86 23.65
N ALA A 64 -18.54 -12.61 24.74
CA ALA A 64 -19.81 -13.10 25.26
C ALA A 64 -20.34 -12.17 26.33
N TYR A 65 -21.64 -11.88 26.30
CA TYR A 65 -22.32 -11.01 27.24
C TYR A 65 -23.39 -11.80 28.03
N ASP A 66 -23.66 -11.36 29.23
CA ASP A 66 -24.80 -11.85 29.99
C ASP A 66 -26.14 -11.22 29.53
N SER A 67 -27.24 -11.64 30.11
CA SER A 67 -28.57 -11.10 29.81
C SER A 67 -28.77 -9.61 30.18
N LYS A 68 -27.82 -9.04 30.92
CA LYS A 68 -27.79 -7.62 31.35
C LYS A 68 -26.82 -6.78 30.50
N GLY A 69 -26.12 -7.42 29.55
CA GLY A 69 -25.14 -6.73 28.71
C GLY A 69 -23.73 -6.62 29.33
N SER A 70 -23.46 -7.27 30.47
CA SER A 70 -22.11 -7.30 31.06
C SER A 70 -21.26 -8.35 30.37
N VAL A 71 -19.97 -8.06 30.20
CA VAL A 71 -19.02 -8.99 29.56
C VAL A 71 -18.82 -10.20 30.49
N LEU A 72 -19.20 -11.38 30.00
CA LEU A 72 -18.98 -12.65 30.68
C LEU A 72 -17.60 -13.24 30.34
N LEU A 73 -17.22 -13.20 29.08
CA LEU A 73 -16.02 -13.82 28.58
C LEU A 73 -15.52 -13.12 27.32
N THR A 74 -14.22 -12.92 27.24
CA THR A 74 -13.53 -12.48 26.01
C THR A 74 -12.66 -13.62 25.53
N MET A 75 -12.98 -14.20 24.38
CA MET A 75 -12.18 -15.24 23.74
C MET A 75 -11.09 -14.57 22.90
N ARG A 76 -9.89 -14.47 23.46
CA ARG A 76 -8.73 -13.92 22.75
C ARG A 76 -8.15 -14.98 21.82
N ALA A 77 -8.11 -14.67 20.53
CA ALA A 77 -7.33 -15.41 19.55
C ALA A 77 -5.87 -14.86 19.53
N SER A 78 -5.07 -15.27 18.56
CA SER A 78 -3.73 -14.71 18.35
C SER A 78 -3.73 -13.21 18.02
N LYS A 79 -4.90 -12.66 17.66
CA LYS A 79 -5.14 -11.24 17.38
C LYS A 79 -6.28 -10.75 18.25
N ASP A 80 -6.05 -9.65 18.96
CA ASP A 80 -7.10 -8.95 19.70
C ASP A 80 -7.58 -7.77 18.83
N MET A 81 -8.84 -7.81 18.39
CA MET A 81 -9.41 -6.86 17.44
C MET A 81 -10.88 -6.61 17.72
N TYR A 82 -11.24 -5.35 17.89
CA TYR A 82 -12.62 -4.87 18.02
C TYR A 82 -12.86 -3.86 16.90
N TYR A 83 -13.78 -4.15 16.01
CA TYR A 83 -14.06 -3.29 14.86
C TYR A 83 -14.92 -2.10 15.27
N VAL A 84 -14.52 -0.90 14.89
CA VAL A 84 -15.27 0.35 15.06
C VAL A 84 -15.56 0.96 13.71
N THR A 85 -16.78 1.46 13.51
CA THR A 85 -17.18 2.11 12.26
C THR A 85 -16.56 3.50 12.12
N TYR A 86 -16.52 4.03 10.91
CA TYR A 86 -15.96 5.37 10.64
C TYR A 86 -16.57 6.47 11.50
N SER A 87 -17.87 6.40 11.78
CA SER A 87 -18.60 7.36 12.61
C SER A 87 -18.25 7.26 14.11
N GLU A 88 -17.88 6.09 14.59
CA GLU A 88 -17.49 5.86 15.97
C GLU A 88 -16.04 6.30 16.25
N ILE A 89 -15.19 6.39 15.21
CA ILE A 89 -13.80 6.86 15.35
C ILE A 89 -13.81 8.38 15.52
N PRO A 90 -13.28 8.94 16.64
CA PRO A 90 -13.15 10.38 16.82
C PRO A 90 -12.36 11.06 15.68
N GLN A 91 -12.75 12.27 15.31
CA GLN A 91 -12.11 13.00 14.20
C GLN A 91 -10.61 13.22 14.46
N VAL A 92 -10.22 13.54 15.69
CA VAL A 92 -8.83 13.76 16.09
C VAL A 92 -7.95 12.51 15.81
N ILE A 93 -8.49 11.31 15.97
CA ILE A 93 -7.76 10.06 15.67
C ILE A 93 -7.59 9.90 14.17
N LYS A 94 -8.64 10.13 13.37
CA LYS A 94 -8.57 10.10 11.90
C LYS A 94 -7.52 11.07 11.36
N ASP A 95 -7.54 12.30 11.88
CA ASP A 95 -6.59 13.34 11.49
C ASP A 95 -5.16 13.00 11.90
N ALA A 96 -4.97 12.41 13.09
CA ALA A 96 -3.65 11.97 13.55
C ALA A 96 -3.05 10.92 12.60
N PHE A 97 -3.82 9.90 12.19
CA PHE A 97 -3.34 8.92 11.22
C PHE A 97 -2.99 9.54 9.88
N VAL A 98 -3.85 10.41 9.36
CA VAL A 98 -3.61 11.06 8.06
C VAL A 98 -2.38 11.96 8.11
N VAL A 99 -2.22 12.76 9.16
CA VAL A 99 -1.08 13.69 9.29
C VAL A 99 0.23 12.94 9.51
N THR A 100 0.21 11.83 10.22
CA THR A 100 1.41 11.05 10.56
C THR A 100 1.84 10.15 9.40
N GLU A 101 0.91 9.39 8.83
CA GLU A 101 1.22 8.34 7.88
C GLU A 101 1.15 8.80 6.42
N ASP A 102 0.19 9.67 6.10
CA ASP A 102 -0.12 10.02 4.71
C ASP A 102 -0.80 11.39 4.57
N LYS A 103 -0.03 12.45 4.68
CA LYS A 103 -0.53 13.84 4.63
C LYS A 103 -1.36 14.17 3.40
N LYS A 104 -1.18 13.42 2.31
CA LYS A 104 -1.89 13.60 1.05
C LYS A 104 -2.94 12.53 0.79
N PHE A 105 -3.34 11.79 1.81
CA PHE A 105 -4.28 10.67 1.70
C PHE A 105 -5.50 11.00 0.83
N TYR A 106 -6.13 12.13 1.05
CA TYR A 106 -7.35 12.53 0.32
C TYR A 106 -7.10 13.01 -1.12
N SER A 107 -5.84 13.25 -1.51
CA SER A 107 -5.51 13.83 -2.82
C SER A 107 -4.98 12.84 -3.85
N HIS A 108 -4.40 11.71 -3.42
CA HIS A 108 -3.90 10.68 -4.33
C HIS A 108 -4.90 9.52 -4.52
N LYS A 109 -4.59 8.62 -5.46
CA LYS A 109 -5.37 7.42 -5.78
C LYS A 109 -4.58 6.15 -5.47
N GLY A 110 -4.28 5.92 -4.19
CA GLY A 110 -3.58 4.74 -3.66
C GLY A 110 -2.06 4.87 -3.63
N ILE A 111 -1.45 5.73 -4.44
CA ILE A 111 -0.01 5.94 -4.51
C ILE A 111 0.28 7.44 -4.53
N ASP A 112 1.18 7.93 -3.67
CA ASP A 112 1.76 9.27 -3.75
C ASP A 112 3.13 9.22 -4.45
N TYR A 113 3.13 9.41 -5.77
CA TYR A 113 4.35 9.42 -6.57
C TYR A 113 5.34 10.52 -6.18
N PHE A 114 4.84 11.68 -5.70
CA PHE A 114 5.70 12.78 -5.26
C PHE A 114 6.42 12.44 -3.95
N SER A 115 5.74 11.77 -3.03
CA SER A 115 6.38 11.30 -1.80
C SER A 115 7.41 10.21 -2.08
N ILE A 116 7.17 9.32 -3.03
CA ILE A 116 8.16 8.33 -3.47
C ILE A 116 9.40 9.03 -4.06
N LEU A 117 9.21 9.98 -4.97
CA LEU A 117 10.33 10.72 -5.57
C LEU A 117 11.12 11.49 -4.51
N ARG A 118 10.42 12.16 -3.59
CA ARG A 118 11.06 12.89 -2.49
C ARG A 118 11.87 11.95 -1.59
N ALA A 119 11.32 10.79 -1.23
CA ALA A 119 12.02 9.80 -0.40
C ALA A 119 13.27 9.24 -1.11
N ILE A 120 13.22 8.98 -2.42
CA ILE A 120 14.39 8.58 -3.19
C ILE A 120 15.48 9.65 -3.15
N LEU A 121 15.11 10.92 -3.34
CA LEU A 121 16.06 12.03 -3.34
C LEU A 121 16.63 12.31 -1.93
N ALA A 122 15.83 12.15 -0.88
CA ALA A 122 16.27 12.32 0.50
C ALA A 122 17.22 11.19 0.93
N ASN A 123 16.85 9.94 0.67
CA ASN A 123 17.64 8.77 1.04
C ASN A 123 18.96 8.63 0.24
N GLN A 124 19.12 9.36 -0.89
CA GLN A 124 20.42 9.46 -1.57
C GLN A 124 21.42 10.37 -0.84
N LYS A 125 20.95 11.19 0.10
CA LYS A 125 21.76 12.16 0.83
C LYS A 125 22.05 11.75 2.27
N SER A 126 21.41 10.72 2.80
CA SER A 126 21.58 10.21 4.15
C SER A 126 21.82 8.70 4.13
N ASP A 127 22.69 8.22 5.01
CA ASP A 127 22.95 6.78 5.20
C ASP A 127 21.82 6.07 5.96
N GLU A 128 20.81 6.82 6.43
CA GLU A 128 19.63 6.31 7.13
C GLU A 128 18.34 6.57 6.34
N ILE A 129 17.37 5.63 6.43
CA ILE A 129 16.05 5.77 5.80
C ILE A 129 15.21 6.75 6.62
N GLU A 130 15.29 8.03 6.30
CA GLU A 130 14.62 9.09 7.05
C GLU A 130 13.10 9.24 6.76
N GLN A 131 12.60 8.75 5.64
CA GLN A 131 11.20 8.93 5.27
C GLN A 131 10.54 7.69 4.68
N GLY A 132 9.42 7.28 5.29
CA GLY A 132 8.48 6.33 4.71
C GLY A 132 7.68 6.98 3.57
N ALA A 133 7.60 6.31 2.42
CA ALA A 133 6.85 6.77 1.25
C ALA A 133 5.59 5.94 0.96
N SER A 134 5.23 5.02 1.86
CA SER A 134 4.05 4.16 1.69
C SER A 134 2.79 4.89 2.15
N THR A 135 1.74 4.88 1.33
CA THR A 135 0.45 5.46 1.67
C THR A 135 -0.33 4.56 2.64
N ILE A 136 -1.36 5.13 3.29
CA ILE A 136 -2.33 4.38 4.12
C ILE A 136 -2.92 3.20 3.34
N THR A 137 -3.32 3.42 2.08
CA THR A 137 -3.89 2.36 1.23
C THR A 137 -2.89 1.26 0.91
N GLN A 138 -1.62 1.59 0.70
CA GLN A 138 -0.56 0.60 0.51
C GLN A 138 -0.32 -0.24 1.76
N GLN A 139 -0.30 0.39 2.94
CA GLN A 139 -0.15 -0.30 4.21
C GLN A 139 -1.35 -1.23 4.48
N LEU A 140 -2.59 -0.78 4.20
CA LEU A 140 -3.78 -1.60 4.29
C LEU A 140 -3.72 -2.82 3.36
N ALA A 141 -3.37 -2.61 2.09
CA ALA A 141 -3.21 -3.67 1.10
C ALA A 141 -2.22 -4.75 1.57
N ARG A 142 -1.06 -4.31 2.10
CA ARG A 142 -0.05 -5.19 2.66
C ARG A 142 -0.56 -5.98 3.86
N ASN A 143 -1.20 -5.32 4.81
CA ASN A 143 -1.58 -5.93 6.09
C ASN A 143 -2.68 -6.98 5.94
N VAL A 144 -3.59 -6.79 4.97
CA VAL A 144 -4.76 -7.67 4.82
C VAL A 144 -4.54 -8.76 3.78
N TYR A 145 -3.89 -8.46 2.66
CA TYR A 145 -3.85 -9.36 1.51
C TYR A 145 -2.47 -9.93 1.17
N LEU A 146 -1.38 -9.34 1.68
CA LEU A 146 -0.04 -9.74 1.27
C LEU A 146 0.75 -10.35 2.43
N LYS A 147 1.74 -11.19 2.10
CA LYS A 147 2.68 -11.72 3.08
C LYS A 147 3.67 -10.64 3.53
N GLN A 148 4.14 -10.75 4.77
CA GLN A 148 5.10 -9.81 5.38
C GLN A 148 6.55 -10.01 4.86
N GLU A 149 6.71 -10.30 3.57
CA GLU A 149 8.01 -10.46 2.94
C GLU A 149 8.56 -9.10 2.48
N VAL A 150 9.88 -8.89 2.64
CA VAL A 150 10.53 -7.65 2.18
C VAL A 150 11.13 -7.92 0.79
N THR A 151 10.27 -7.87 -0.25
CA THR A 151 10.68 -8.09 -1.65
C THR A 151 10.16 -6.99 -2.57
N TRP A 152 10.86 -6.75 -3.67
CA TRP A 152 10.38 -5.83 -4.71
C TRP A 152 9.08 -6.30 -5.34
N ASP A 153 8.90 -7.60 -5.53
CA ASP A 153 7.69 -8.18 -6.09
C ASP A 153 6.47 -7.87 -5.23
N ARG A 154 6.60 -8.09 -3.91
CA ARG A 154 5.55 -7.70 -2.97
C ARG A 154 5.28 -6.19 -3.02
N LYS A 155 6.31 -5.35 -3.08
CA LYS A 155 6.12 -3.89 -3.12
C LYS A 155 5.42 -3.43 -4.40
N ILE A 156 5.74 -4.01 -5.54
CA ILE A 156 5.07 -3.74 -6.82
C ILE A 156 3.60 -4.19 -6.75
N THR A 157 3.33 -5.41 -6.23
CA THR A 157 1.97 -5.92 -6.05
C THR A 157 1.17 -5.03 -5.11
N GLU A 158 1.75 -4.59 -3.98
CA GLU A 158 1.17 -3.66 -3.02
C GLU A 158 0.73 -2.34 -3.69
N MET A 159 1.58 -1.76 -4.54
CA MET A 159 1.27 -0.52 -5.26
C MET A 159 0.08 -0.70 -6.20
N PHE A 160 0.06 -1.76 -7.00
CA PHE A 160 -1.07 -2.04 -7.89
C PHE A 160 -2.35 -2.35 -7.11
N LEU A 161 -2.25 -3.14 -6.05
CA LEU A 161 -3.39 -3.49 -5.20
C LEU A 161 -3.99 -2.24 -4.53
N ALA A 162 -3.15 -1.37 -3.96
CA ALA A 162 -3.61 -0.11 -3.38
C ALA A 162 -4.40 0.74 -4.39
N ARG A 163 -3.91 0.82 -5.62
CA ARG A 163 -4.61 1.54 -6.69
C ARG A 163 -5.97 0.92 -7.05
N GLU A 164 -6.07 -0.40 -7.08
CA GLU A 164 -7.32 -1.11 -7.37
C GLU A 164 -8.32 -1.01 -6.20
N LEU A 165 -7.85 -1.06 -4.96
CA LEU A 165 -8.70 -0.84 -3.77
C LEU A 165 -9.31 0.56 -3.77
N GLU A 166 -8.55 1.60 -4.16
CA GLU A 166 -9.05 2.98 -4.27
C GLU A 166 -10.09 3.20 -5.40
N LYS A 167 -10.18 2.29 -6.35
CA LYS A 167 -11.28 2.29 -7.32
C LYS A 167 -12.56 1.68 -6.75
N LYS A 168 -12.42 0.80 -5.77
CA LYS A 168 -13.52 0.01 -5.21
C LYS A 168 -14.10 0.59 -3.94
N TYR A 169 -13.27 1.20 -3.10
CA TYR A 169 -13.63 1.71 -1.79
C TYR A 169 -13.38 3.21 -1.70
N SER A 170 -14.26 3.93 -1.00
CA SER A 170 -14.09 5.35 -0.72
C SER A 170 -12.93 5.60 0.26
N LYS A 171 -12.42 6.82 0.30
CA LYS A 171 -11.39 7.23 1.26
C LYS A 171 -11.79 6.99 2.72
N GLN A 172 -13.06 7.23 3.03
CA GLN A 172 -13.61 6.97 4.37
C GLN A 172 -13.55 5.48 4.71
N GLN A 173 -13.99 4.60 3.80
CA GLN A 173 -13.91 3.16 3.99
C GLN A 173 -12.48 2.66 4.11
N ILE A 174 -11.56 3.16 3.28
CA ILE A 174 -10.14 2.78 3.35
C ILE A 174 -9.53 3.19 4.69
N LEU A 175 -9.83 4.41 5.17
CA LEU A 175 -9.33 4.88 6.45
C LEU A 175 -9.93 4.09 7.62
N GLU A 176 -11.23 3.78 7.58
CA GLU A 176 -11.90 2.90 8.54
C GLU A 176 -11.22 1.52 8.58
N PHE A 177 -11.05 0.89 7.43
CA PHE A 177 -10.38 -0.42 7.34
C PHE A 177 -8.95 -0.36 7.87
N TYR A 178 -8.20 0.69 7.52
CA TYR A 178 -6.82 0.85 7.97
C TYR A 178 -6.72 0.97 9.48
N ILE A 179 -7.49 1.87 10.08
CA ILE A 179 -7.48 2.13 11.53
C ILE A 179 -7.87 0.87 12.32
N ASN A 180 -8.73 0.01 11.74
CA ASN A 180 -9.14 -1.25 12.35
C ASN A 180 -8.14 -2.41 12.13
N ASN A 181 -7.22 -2.32 11.17
CA ASN A 181 -6.32 -3.44 10.83
C ASN A 181 -4.84 -3.18 11.12
N ILE A 182 -4.47 -1.96 11.56
CA ILE A 182 -3.08 -1.67 11.89
C ILE A 182 -2.68 -2.34 13.20
N TYR A 183 -1.42 -2.84 13.25
CA TYR A 183 -0.87 -3.50 14.41
C TYR A 183 -0.24 -2.49 15.37
N PHE A 184 -0.64 -2.54 16.63
CA PHE A 184 -0.18 -1.65 17.71
C PHE A 184 0.71 -2.35 18.75
N ALA A 185 1.40 -3.41 18.40
CA ALA A 185 2.15 -4.27 19.31
C ALA A 185 1.27 -5.08 20.28
N ASN A 186 1.86 -5.96 21.09
CA ASN A 186 1.23 -6.77 22.13
C ASN A 186 -0.01 -7.58 21.68
N GLY A 187 -0.10 -7.90 20.37
CA GLY A 187 -1.27 -8.62 19.84
C GLY A 187 -2.47 -7.73 19.52
N TYR A 188 -2.41 -6.42 19.78
CA TYR A 188 -3.52 -5.50 19.51
C TYR A 188 -3.55 -5.09 18.03
N TYR A 189 -4.66 -5.37 17.38
CA TYR A 189 -4.95 -4.97 16.01
C TYR A 189 -6.14 -4.00 16.01
N GLY A 190 -5.96 -2.86 15.38
CA GLY A 190 -6.93 -1.77 15.36
C GLY A 190 -6.93 -0.91 16.62
N ILE A 191 -7.46 0.30 16.43
CA ILE A 191 -7.38 1.36 17.43
C ILE A 191 -8.16 1.04 18.70
N GLU A 192 -9.30 0.35 18.58
CA GLU A 192 -10.14 0.00 19.75
C GLU A 192 -9.45 -1.02 20.65
N ALA A 193 -8.81 -2.05 20.07
CA ALA A 193 -8.02 -3.02 20.83
C ALA A 193 -6.85 -2.34 21.54
N ALA A 194 -6.16 -1.45 20.84
CA ALA A 194 -5.04 -0.68 21.39
C ALA A 194 -5.50 0.23 22.55
N ALA A 195 -6.61 0.96 22.36
CA ALA A 195 -7.15 1.85 23.38
C ALA A 195 -7.54 1.08 24.66
N ARG A 196 -8.21 -0.05 24.50
CA ARG A 196 -8.56 -0.92 25.63
C ARG A 196 -7.34 -1.53 26.31
N GLY A 197 -6.37 -1.99 25.53
CA GLY A 197 -5.17 -2.64 26.07
C GLY A 197 -4.21 -1.70 26.77
N TYR A 198 -3.99 -0.50 26.22
CA TYR A 198 -3.04 0.46 26.79
C TYR A 198 -3.64 1.44 27.78
N PHE A 199 -4.91 1.81 27.59
CA PHE A 199 -5.54 2.89 28.38
C PHE A 199 -6.76 2.41 29.17
N SER A 200 -7.18 1.14 29.03
CA SER A 200 -8.38 0.56 29.67
C SER A 200 -9.67 1.32 29.33
N LYS A 201 -9.73 1.93 28.15
CA LYS A 201 -10.86 2.73 27.65
C LYS A 201 -11.12 2.40 26.19
N GLY A 202 -12.38 2.53 25.74
CA GLY A 202 -12.70 2.53 24.31
C GLY A 202 -12.27 3.82 23.63
N VAL A 203 -12.33 3.84 22.29
CA VAL A 203 -11.99 5.02 21.48
C VAL A 203 -13.11 6.07 21.44
N SER A 204 -14.35 5.67 21.71
CA SER A 204 -15.53 6.54 21.78
C SER A 204 -15.75 7.13 23.16
#